data_7a476a94e122cc4dc04420bc3ebb883d
#
_entry.id   7a476a94e122cc4dc04420bc3ebb883d
#
_cell.length_a   1.000
_cell.length_b   1.000
_cell.length_c   1.000
_cell.angle_alpha   90.00
_cell.angle_beta   90.00
_cell.angle_gamma   90.00
#
_symmetry.space_group_name_H-M   'P 1'
#
loop_
_entity.id
_entity.type
_entity.pdbx_description
1 polymer ?
#
loop_
_entity_poly.entity_id
_entity_poly.type
_entity_poly.pdbx_seq_one_letter_code
_entity_poly.pdbx_strand_id
1 'polypeptide(L)'
;MNKKYFFLWGLICVLLTSCTQEPQLKQLKVLQFNIWQEGTVVPGGYPALVSQIIQSEADFITLSEVRNYNDTQFCNRIVESLKDSGYVFYSFLSEDSGLLSRYPIIESNTIFPLQNDQGSAYRALIDMEGQEVALYTCHLDYRHCTYYDVYGYSGVNWQKLDQPLLDVDAILADNIISKRDDAMRAIIEAANIDREENRLVFIGGDYNEPSHLDWVEETKNMYNHQGLVIPWTVNTLLDEAGYIDSYRKQWTNPATHPGFTFPSANPHVDIQKLLWAADSDERERVDYIHYAPHKQLELINSIIWGPKESIKEGKVFLEDTQDVFEMGKGIWPTDHKAVLSTFNYTLK
;
A
#
# COMPACT_ATOMS: atom_id res chain seq x y z
N MET A 1 9.96 48.22 80.49
CA MET A 1 8.90 47.53 79.73
C MET A 1 9.38 47.40 78.30
N ASN A 2 9.94 46.20 77.91
CA ASN A 2 10.45 45.94 76.57
C ASN A 2 9.40 45.21 75.77
N LYS A 3 8.92 45.80 74.67
CA LYS A 3 8.05 45.14 73.70
C LYS A 3 8.94 44.48 72.64
N LYS A 4 8.91 43.16 72.56
CA LYS A 4 9.53 42.38 71.48
C LYS A 4 8.54 42.28 70.30
N TYR A 5 8.94 42.76 69.16
CA TYR A 5 8.20 42.53 67.89
C TYR A 5 8.72 41.24 67.26
N PHE A 6 7.77 40.27 67.07
CA PHE A 6 7.99 39.08 66.26
C PHE A 6 7.65 39.38 64.80
N PHE A 7 8.64 39.30 63.92
CA PHE A 7 8.45 39.36 62.48
C PHE A 7 8.19 37.93 61.99
N LEU A 8 6.97 37.65 61.49
CA LEU A 8 6.60 36.38 60.88
C LEU A 8 6.93 36.52 59.39
N TRP A 9 7.95 35.82 58.92
CA TRP A 9 8.24 35.68 57.48
C TRP A 9 7.34 34.55 56.91
N GLY A 10 6.31 34.93 56.15
CA GLY A 10 5.49 34.01 55.39
C GLY A 10 6.27 33.58 54.13
N LEU A 11 6.64 32.29 54.06
CA LEU A 11 7.23 31.67 52.89
C LEU A 11 6.10 31.40 51.89
N ILE A 12 5.97 32.22 50.83
CA ILE A 12 5.07 31.95 49.71
C ILE A 12 5.71 30.90 48.79
N CYS A 13 5.34 29.64 48.89
CA CYS A 13 5.65 28.60 47.89
C CYS A 13 4.76 28.82 46.66
N VAL A 14 5.36 29.41 45.61
CA VAL A 14 4.73 29.41 44.26
C VAL A 14 4.88 28.01 43.68
N LEU A 15 3.82 27.23 43.72
CA LEU A 15 3.71 26.00 42.98
C LEU A 15 3.59 26.35 41.48
N LEU A 16 4.68 26.27 40.77
CA LEU A 16 4.69 26.26 39.30
C LEU A 16 4.09 24.92 38.85
N THR A 17 2.79 24.86 38.63
CA THR A 17 2.15 23.76 37.91
C THR A 17 2.58 23.91 36.45
N SER A 18 3.57 23.15 36.05
CA SER A 18 3.87 22.96 34.65
C SER A 18 2.66 22.23 34.04
N CYS A 19 1.82 22.96 33.33
CA CYS A 19 0.76 22.38 32.52
C CYS A 19 1.46 21.71 31.32
N THR A 20 1.82 20.46 31.45
CA THR A 20 2.20 19.66 30.27
C THR A 20 0.92 19.43 29.49
N GLN A 21 0.75 20.21 28.42
CA GLN A 21 -0.30 20.00 27.46
C GLN A 21 -0.10 18.58 26.88
N GLU A 22 -1.10 17.71 26.98
CA GLU A 22 -1.02 16.39 26.33
C GLU A 22 -0.79 16.58 24.83
N PRO A 23 0.06 15.77 24.21
CA PRO A 23 0.33 15.89 22.79
C PRO A 23 -0.97 15.68 22.01
N GLN A 24 -1.28 16.61 21.13
CA GLN A 24 -2.45 16.48 20.27
C GLN A 24 -2.16 15.44 19.20
N LEU A 25 -3.03 14.42 19.10
CA LEU A 25 -2.94 13.36 18.10
C LEU A 25 -3.86 13.66 16.92
N LYS A 26 -3.35 13.41 15.72
CA LYS A 26 -4.10 13.43 14.46
C LYS A 26 -4.03 12.05 13.84
N GLN A 27 -5.16 11.49 13.45
CA GLN A 27 -5.15 10.27 12.65
C GLN A 27 -4.85 10.58 11.18
N LEU A 28 -4.01 9.75 10.59
CA LEU A 28 -3.69 9.77 9.17
C LEU A 28 -4.04 8.40 8.59
N LYS A 29 -4.72 8.40 7.45
CA LYS A 29 -5.04 7.18 6.72
C LYS A 29 -4.34 7.16 5.38
N VAL A 30 -3.67 6.06 5.08
CA VAL A 30 -2.99 5.81 3.79
C VAL A 30 -3.68 4.63 3.11
N LEU A 31 -4.06 4.80 1.85
CA LEU A 31 -4.69 3.78 1.02
C LEU A 31 -3.79 3.44 -0.18
N GLN A 32 -3.47 2.17 -0.38
CA GLN A 32 -2.95 1.64 -1.65
C GLN A 32 -4.09 0.98 -2.42
N PHE A 33 -4.27 1.35 -3.70
CA PHE A 33 -5.38 0.88 -4.50
C PHE A 33 -4.99 0.65 -5.96
N ASN A 34 -4.89 -0.61 -6.41
CA ASN A 34 -4.86 -0.92 -7.83
C ASN A 34 -6.28 -0.76 -8.39
N ILE A 35 -6.44 0.09 -9.40
CA ILE A 35 -7.73 0.54 -9.92
C ILE A 35 -8.14 -0.13 -11.23
N TRP A 36 -7.45 -1.21 -11.59
CA TRP A 36 -7.72 -2.03 -12.79
C TRP A 36 -8.11 -1.19 -14.01
N GLN A 37 -7.08 -0.60 -14.60
CA GLN A 37 -7.23 0.22 -15.80
C GLN A 37 -8.28 1.36 -15.62
N GLU A 38 -8.12 2.13 -14.52
CA GLU A 38 -9.01 3.27 -14.20
C GLU A 38 -10.49 2.90 -13.98
N GLY A 39 -10.76 1.66 -13.54
CA GLY A 39 -12.12 1.13 -13.38
C GLY A 39 -12.88 0.94 -14.69
N THR A 40 -12.19 0.90 -15.84
CA THR A 40 -12.84 0.79 -17.15
C THR A 40 -13.33 -0.64 -17.45
N VAL A 41 -12.77 -1.64 -16.78
CA VAL A 41 -13.12 -3.05 -17.01
C VAL A 41 -14.44 -3.43 -16.34
N VAL A 42 -14.77 -2.79 -15.22
CA VAL A 42 -16.01 -3.06 -14.45
C VAL A 42 -17.11 -2.10 -14.89
N PRO A 43 -18.32 -2.59 -15.27
CA PRO A 43 -19.47 -1.72 -15.54
C PRO A 43 -19.77 -0.81 -14.34
N GLY A 44 -19.71 0.51 -14.52
CA GLY A 44 -19.84 1.48 -13.44
C GLY A 44 -18.60 1.60 -12.52
N GLY A 45 -17.46 1.07 -12.93
CA GLY A 45 -16.24 1.04 -12.12
C GLY A 45 -15.69 2.40 -11.77
N TYR A 46 -15.60 3.35 -12.72
CA TYR A 46 -15.08 4.69 -12.41
C TYR A 46 -15.89 5.44 -11.34
N PRO A 47 -17.23 5.57 -11.41
CA PRO A 47 -18.01 6.13 -10.30
C PRO A 47 -17.84 5.34 -8.98
N ALA A 48 -17.64 4.04 -9.08
CA ALA A 48 -17.38 3.19 -7.90
C ALA A 48 -16.01 3.49 -7.29
N LEU A 49 -14.95 3.74 -8.09
CA LEU A 49 -13.64 4.21 -7.61
C LEU A 49 -13.78 5.49 -6.79
N VAL A 50 -14.45 6.51 -7.34
CA VAL A 50 -14.72 7.77 -6.62
C VAL A 50 -15.42 7.49 -5.29
N SER A 51 -16.42 6.63 -5.28
CA SER A 51 -17.19 6.26 -4.07
C SER A 51 -16.32 5.53 -3.04
N GLN A 52 -15.50 4.56 -3.45
CA GLN A 52 -14.60 3.81 -2.56
C GLN A 52 -13.52 4.70 -1.96
N ILE A 53 -12.94 5.61 -2.73
CA ILE A 53 -11.98 6.61 -2.27
C ILE A 53 -12.61 7.49 -1.19
N ILE A 54 -13.80 8.02 -1.41
CA ILE A 54 -14.51 8.86 -0.42
C ILE A 54 -14.76 8.09 0.87
N GLN A 55 -15.26 6.85 0.76
CA GLN A 55 -15.64 6.04 1.92
C GLN A 55 -14.45 5.50 2.72
N SER A 56 -13.27 5.36 2.11
CA SER A 56 -12.03 5.00 2.82
C SER A 56 -11.59 6.08 3.81
N GLU A 57 -12.00 7.34 3.57
CA GLU A 57 -11.57 8.52 4.32
C GLU A 57 -10.04 8.71 4.34
N ALA A 58 -9.33 8.15 3.36
CA ALA A 58 -7.88 8.25 3.29
C ALA A 58 -7.41 9.68 3.05
N ASP A 59 -6.29 10.05 3.70
CA ASP A 59 -5.61 11.33 3.53
C ASP A 59 -4.61 11.28 2.39
N PHE A 60 -3.94 10.13 2.25
CA PHE A 60 -2.95 9.86 1.20
C PHE A 60 -3.36 8.57 0.47
N ILE A 61 -3.32 8.60 -0.84
CA ILE A 61 -3.73 7.46 -1.67
C ILE A 61 -2.67 7.25 -2.74
N THR A 62 -2.20 6.01 -2.86
CA THR A 62 -1.39 5.55 -3.98
C THR A 62 -2.24 4.70 -4.89
N LEU A 63 -2.06 4.89 -6.21
CA LEU A 63 -2.86 4.27 -7.25
C LEU A 63 -1.96 3.51 -8.21
N SER A 64 -2.34 2.29 -8.55
CA SER A 64 -1.73 1.50 -9.60
C SER A 64 -2.71 1.34 -10.77
N GLU A 65 -2.20 1.27 -12.00
CA GLU A 65 -2.95 1.20 -13.26
C GLU A 65 -3.66 2.50 -13.68
N VAL A 66 -2.98 3.64 -13.49
CA VAL A 66 -3.34 4.93 -14.08
C VAL A 66 -2.87 4.96 -15.53
N ARG A 67 -3.71 4.51 -16.46
CA ARG A 67 -3.32 4.24 -17.87
C ARG A 67 -3.48 5.44 -18.81
N ASN A 68 -4.23 6.48 -18.42
CA ASN A 68 -4.55 7.65 -19.23
C ASN A 68 -5.14 7.32 -20.63
N TYR A 69 -5.92 6.25 -20.73
CA TYR A 69 -6.53 5.83 -21.99
C TYR A 69 -7.33 6.96 -22.64
N ASN A 70 -7.17 7.10 -23.95
CA ASN A 70 -7.84 8.15 -24.73
C ASN A 70 -7.56 9.58 -24.21
N ASP A 71 -6.36 9.83 -23.68
CA ASP A 71 -5.95 11.13 -23.12
C ASP A 71 -6.87 11.61 -21.98
N THR A 72 -7.28 10.69 -21.13
CA THR A 72 -8.22 10.97 -20.03
C THR A 72 -7.64 11.86 -18.94
N GLN A 73 -6.30 11.97 -18.86
CA GLN A 73 -5.60 12.66 -17.75
C GLN A 73 -6.20 12.27 -16.40
N PHE A 74 -6.19 10.99 -16.11
CA PHE A 74 -6.95 10.38 -15.02
C PHE A 74 -6.78 11.12 -13.68
N CYS A 75 -5.56 11.51 -13.32
CA CYS A 75 -5.30 12.21 -12.05
C CYS A 75 -6.06 13.54 -11.96
N ASN A 76 -6.17 14.28 -13.03
CA ASN A 76 -6.98 15.52 -13.08
C ASN A 76 -8.47 15.19 -12.99
N ARG A 77 -8.92 14.23 -13.77
CA ARG A 77 -10.32 13.80 -13.82
C ARG A 77 -10.83 13.31 -12.47
N ILE A 78 -10.05 12.49 -11.74
CA ILE A 78 -10.46 11.95 -10.44
C ILE A 78 -10.54 13.05 -9.37
N VAL A 79 -9.61 14.01 -9.38
CA VAL A 79 -9.61 15.17 -8.48
C VAL A 79 -10.85 16.04 -8.71
N GLU A 80 -11.23 16.29 -9.97
CA GLU A 80 -12.46 17.02 -10.29
C GLU A 80 -13.72 16.27 -9.81
N SER A 81 -13.81 14.97 -10.06
CA SER A 81 -14.95 14.15 -9.61
C SER A 81 -15.08 14.10 -8.08
N LEU A 82 -13.96 14.04 -7.35
CA LEU A 82 -13.94 14.14 -5.89
C LEU A 82 -14.38 15.53 -5.41
N LYS A 83 -13.93 16.59 -6.09
CA LYS A 83 -14.32 17.97 -5.78
C LYS A 83 -15.81 18.19 -6.00
N ASP A 84 -16.38 17.68 -7.10
CA ASP A 84 -17.83 17.75 -7.37
C ASP A 84 -18.64 17.01 -6.31
N SER A 85 -18.04 16.03 -5.65
CA SER A 85 -18.61 15.29 -4.51
C SER A 85 -18.35 15.98 -3.14
N GLY A 86 -17.70 17.15 -3.13
CA GLY A 86 -17.41 17.93 -1.92
C GLY A 86 -16.09 17.59 -1.22
N TYR A 87 -15.19 16.82 -1.87
CA TYR A 87 -13.91 16.41 -1.30
C TYR A 87 -12.74 17.02 -2.07
N VAL A 88 -11.87 17.73 -1.39
CA VAL A 88 -10.69 18.35 -1.99
C VAL A 88 -9.51 17.41 -1.90
N PHE A 89 -8.92 17.13 -3.06
CA PHE A 89 -7.67 16.37 -3.19
C PHE A 89 -6.74 17.11 -4.17
N TYR A 90 -5.46 16.84 -4.02
CA TYR A 90 -4.38 17.29 -4.89
C TYR A 90 -3.74 16.07 -5.56
N SER A 91 -3.32 16.24 -6.80
CA SER A 91 -2.62 15.25 -7.61
C SER A 91 -1.75 15.94 -8.64
N PHE A 92 -1.02 15.19 -9.42
CA PHE A 92 -0.29 15.66 -10.60
C PHE A 92 -0.38 14.62 -11.71
N LEU A 93 -0.10 15.04 -12.95
CA LEU A 93 -0.15 14.14 -14.08
C LEU A 93 0.98 13.10 -13.97
N SER A 94 0.62 11.85 -14.00
CA SER A 94 1.51 10.69 -13.95
C SER A 94 0.96 9.58 -14.83
N GLU A 95 1.72 8.53 -15.07
CA GLU A 95 1.36 7.44 -15.96
C GLU A 95 1.63 6.10 -15.28
N ASP A 96 0.72 5.15 -15.43
CA ASP A 96 0.71 3.80 -14.88
C ASP A 96 0.57 3.75 -13.34
N SER A 97 1.21 4.61 -12.59
CA SER A 97 0.94 4.85 -11.18
C SER A 97 0.58 6.32 -10.92
N GLY A 98 -0.17 6.58 -9.86
CA GLY A 98 -0.61 7.92 -9.48
C GLY A 98 -0.82 8.05 -7.98
N LEU A 99 -1.11 9.26 -7.53
CA LEU A 99 -1.39 9.50 -6.13
C LEU A 99 -2.39 10.65 -5.92
N LEU A 100 -3.06 10.61 -4.77
CA LEU A 100 -3.93 11.69 -4.30
C LEU A 100 -3.53 12.07 -2.87
N SER A 101 -3.64 13.34 -2.53
CA SER A 101 -3.41 13.87 -1.20
C SER A 101 -4.51 14.86 -0.81
N ARG A 102 -4.98 14.82 0.44
CA ARG A 102 -5.84 15.88 1.00
C ARG A 102 -5.08 17.17 1.30
N TYR A 103 -3.75 17.13 1.26
CA TYR A 103 -2.88 18.26 1.54
C TYR A 103 -2.16 18.72 0.26
N PRO A 104 -1.78 20.00 0.17
CA PRO A 104 -1.11 20.54 -1.02
C PRO A 104 0.18 19.79 -1.35
N ILE A 105 0.35 19.45 -2.62
CA ILE A 105 1.60 18.93 -3.16
C ILE A 105 2.47 20.14 -3.51
N ILE A 106 3.69 20.20 -2.94
CA ILE A 106 4.65 21.29 -3.14
C ILE A 106 5.74 20.94 -4.15
N GLU A 107 5.98 19.63 -4.36
CA GLU A 107 6.93 19.13 -5.37
C GLU A 107 6.49 17.75 -5.86
N SER A 108 6.76 17.42 -7.11
CA SER A 108 6.56 16.08 -7.66
C SER A 108 7.72 15.67 -8.55
N ASN A 109 8.11 14.41 -8.47
CA ASN A 109 9.24 13.85 -9.23
C ASN A 109 8.88 12.50 -9.82
N THR A 110 9.36 12.24 -11.03
CA THR A 110 9.41 10.89 -11.57
C THR A 110 10.63 10.19 -10.99
N ILE A 111 10.42 9.06 -10.30
CA ILE A 111 11.49 8.24 -9.71
C ILE A 111 11.91 7.15 -10.69
N PHE A 112 10.93 6.46 -11.26
CA PHE A 112 11.13 5.44 -12.28
C PHE A 112 10.12 5.67 -13.40
N PRO A 113 10.56 6.11 -14.59
CA PRO A 113 9.64 6.43 -15.67
C PRO A 113 9.09 5.15 -16.32
N LEU A 114 7.84 5.17 -16.73
CA LEU A 114 7.24 4.11 -17.52
C LEU A 114 7.99 3.94 -18.83
N GLN A 115 8.56 2.76 -19.06
CA GLN A 115 9.21 2.36 -20.31
C GLN A 115 8.81 0.94 -20.67
N ASN A 116 8.34 0.73 -21.88
CA ASN A 116 7.94 -0.59 -22.39
C ASN A 116 6.93 -1.32 -21.46
N ASP A 117 6.07 -0.57 -20.77
CA ASP A 117 5.10 -1.12 -19.81
C ASP A 117 5.75 -1.98 -18.69
N GLN A 118 6.91 -1.52 -18.18
CA GLN A 118 7.72 -2.22 -17.16
C GLN A 118 7.57 -1.57 -15.77
N GLY A 119 6.44 -0.91 -15.54
CA GLY A 119 6.15 -0.25 -14.29
C GLY A 119 6.65 1.19 -14.21
N SER A 120 6.15 1.90 -13.23
CA SER A 120 6.48 3.31 -12.97
C SER A 120 6.53 3.60 -11.47
N ALA A 121 7.23 4.67 -11.09
CA ALA A 121 7.19 5.20 -9.74
C ALA A 121 7.32 6.72 -9.72
N TYR A 122 6.56 7.36 -8.83
CA TYR A 122 6.57 8.80 -8.63
C TYR A 122 6.62 9.15 -7.15
N ARG A 123 7.10 10.34 -6.88
CA ARG A 123 7.15 10.93 -5.53
C ARG A 123 6.38 12.24 -5.52
N ALA A 124 5.63 12.49 -4.44
CA ALA A 124 5.12 13.79 -4.08
C ALA A 124 5.69 14.23 -2.75
N LEU A 125 6.17 15.47 -2.67
CA LEU A 125 6.40 16.15 -1.42
C LEU A 125 5.15 16.97 -1.09
N ILE A 126 4.59 16.75 0.08
CA ILE A 126 3.29 17.26 0.52
C ILE A 126 3.49 18.11 1.77
N ASP A 127 2.88 19.29 1.81
CA ASP A 127 2.83 20.12 3.03
C ASP A 127 1.57 19.77 3.84
N MET A 128 1.77 18.99 4.88
CA MET A 128 0.73 18.68 5.86
C MET A 128 0.79 19.67 7.03
N GLU A 129 0.33 20.89 6.79
CA GLU A 129 0.24 21.94 7.82
C GLU A 129 1.59 22.21 8.51
N GLY A 130 2.67 22.25 7.73
CA GLY A 130 4.05 22.49 8.19
C GLY A 130 4.85 21.22 8.54
N GLN A 131 4.25 20.02 8.44
CA GLN A 131 4.98 18.77 8.42
C GLN A 131 5.07 18.29 6.97
N GLU A 132 6.30 18.08 6.49
CA GLU A 132 6.51 17.51 5.17
C GLU A 132 6.26 15.99 5.18
N VAL A 133 5.54 15.52 4.17
CA VAL A 133 5.26 14.10 3.90
C VAL A 133 5.77 13.78 2.50
N ALA A 134 6.62 12.79 2.38
CA ALA A 134 7.03 12.22 1.11
C ALA A 134 6.19 10.96 0.84
N LEU A 135 5.33 11.06 -0.17
CA LEU A 135 4.48 9.96 -0.61
C LEU A 135 5.01 9.41 -1.92
N TYR A 136 5.37 8.14 -1.92
CA TYR A 136 5.81 7.39 -3.08
C TYR A 136 4.68 6.48 -3.56
N THR A 137 4.39 6.50 -4.85
CA THR A 137 3.46 5.60 -5.51
C THR A 137 4.19 4.80 -6.57
N CYS A 138 3.86 3.52 -6.71
CA CYS A 138 4.39 2.70 -7.79
C CYS A 138 3.38 1.65 -8.26
N HIS A 139 3.56 1.24 -9.50
CA HIS A 139 3.06 0.01 -10.07
C HIS A 139 4.27 -0.67 -10.70
N LEU A 140 4.71 -1.80 -10.14
CA LEU A 140 5.94 -2.44 -10.59
C LEU A 140 5.68 -3.40 -11.75
N ASP A 141 6.75 -3.78 -12.45
CA ASP A 141 6.67 -4.63 -13.64
C ASP A 141 5.91 -5.93 -13.37
N TYR A 142 4.82 -6.16 -14.11
CA TYR A 142 3.98 -7.35 -13.98
C TYR A 142 4.54 -8.60 -14.68
N ARG A 143 5.64 -8.47 -15.44
CA ARG A 143 6.27 -9.58 -16.16
C ARG A 143 7.26 -10.31 -15.27
N HIS A 144 7.57 -11.54 -15.63
CA HIS A 144 8.39 -12.41 -14.80
C HIS A 144 7.85 -12.53 -13.36
N CYS A 145 6.52 -12.70 -13.25
CA CYS A 145 5.87 -13.02 -11.98
C CYS A 145 6.11 -14.49 -11.62
N THR A 146 7.33 -14.81 -11.18
CA THR A 146 7.80 -16.19 -11.05
C THR A 146 7.11 -17.00 -9.94
N TYR A 147 6.32 -16.38 -9.09
CA TYR A 147 5.42 -17.13 -8.20
C TYR A 147 4.37 -17.92 -8.99
N TYR A 148 3.98 -17.49 -10.19
CA TYR A 148 3.15 -18.30 -11.08
C TYR A 148 3.86 -19.54 -11.60
N ASP A 149 5.19 -19.48 -11.82
CA ASP A 149 5.96 -20.66 -12.23
C ASP A 149 5.93 -21.74 -11.13
N VAL A 150 5.88 -21.34 -9.86
CA VAL A 150 5.66 -22.24 -8.72
C VAL A 150 4.25 -22.86 -8.74
N TYR A 151 3.26 -22.14 -9.22
CA TYR A 151 1.88 -22.66 -9.40
C TYR A 151 1.73 -23.55 -10.65
N GLY A 152 2.77 -23.65 -11.47
CA GLY A 152 2.75 -24.41 -12.71
C GLY A 152 2.20 -23.62 -13.91
N TYR A 153 2.31 -22.29 -13.87
CA TYR A 153 1.96 -21.39 -14.96
C TYR A 153 3.13 -20.43 -15.23
N SER A 154 3.38 -20.14 -16.48
CA SER A 154 4.46 -19.21 -16.82
C SER A 154 4.18 -17.79 -16.33
N GLY A 155 5.05 -17.22 -15.51
CA GLY A 155 5.01 -15.82 -15.08
C GLY A 155 5.27 -14.79 -16.20
N VAL A 156 5.46 -15.25 -17.44
CA VAL A 156 5.69 -14.38 -18.59
C VAL A 156 4.49 -14.32 -19.55
N ASN A 157 3.82 -15.46 -19.78
CA ASN A 157 2.75 -15.59 -20.78
C ASN A 157 1.49 -16.30 -20.27
N TRP A 158 1.46 -16.67 -18.98
CA TRP A 158 0.35 -17.28 -18.27
C TRP A 158 -0.09 -18.65 -18.80
N GLN A 159 0.73 -19.28 -19.63
CA GLN A 159 0.46 -20.62 -20.14
C GLN A 159 0.85 -21.65 -19.08
N LYS A 160 0.04 -22.72 -19.00
CA LYS A 160 0.32 -23.84 -18.11
C LYS A 160 1.64 -24.51 -18.48
N LEU A 161 2.49 -24.74 -17.49
CA LEU A 161 3.75 -25.44 -17.61
C LEU A 161 3.55 -26.96 -17.51
N ASP A 162 4.49 -27.74 -18.04
CA ASP A 162 4.45 -29.21 -17.88
C ASP A 162 4.60 -29.63 -16.42
N GLN A 163 5.33 -28.85 -15.63
CA GLN A 163 5.49 -29.01 -14.17
C GLN A 163 5.84 -27.67 -13.50
N PRO A 164 5.52 -27.48 -12.23
CA PRO A 164 5.93 -26.32 -11.45
C PRO A 164 7.46 -26.19 -11.39
N LEU A 165 7.96 -24.94 -11.34
CA LEU A 165 9.35 -24.63 -11.05
C LEU A 165 9.54 -24.62 -9.52
N LEU A 166 10.43 -25.46 -8.99
CA LEU A 166 10.65 -25.62 -7.54
C LEU A 166 12.08 -25.31 -7.09
N ASP A 167 12.93 -24.87 -8.00
CA ASP A 167 14.30 -24.45 -7.70
C ASP A 167 14.29 -22.96 -7.34
N VAL A 168 14.52 -22.64 -6.06
CA VAL A 168 14.47 -21.28 -5.53
C VAL A 168 15.49 -20.36 -6.21
N ASP A 169 16.69 -20.84 -6.50
CA ASP A 169 17.72 -20.03 -7.16
C ASP A 169 17.32 -19.70 -8.61
N ALA A 170 16.71 -20.64 -9.32
CA ALA A 170 16.18 -20.41 -10.66
C ALA A 170 14.97 -19.47 -10.65
N ILE A 171 14.06 -19.59 -9.67
CA ILE A 171 12.92 -18.69 -9.48
C ILE A 171 13.41 -17.25 -9.28
N LEU A 172 14.34 -17.05 -8.36
CA LEU A 172 14.87 -15.70 -8.07
C LEU A 172 15.68 -15.14 -9.24
N ALA A 173 16.44 -15.98 -9.95
CA ALA A 173 17.20 -15.56 -11.13
C ALA A 173 16.29 -15.08 -12.28
N ASP A 174 15.13 -15.70 -12.49
CA ASP A 174 14.13 -15.24 -13.47
C ASP A 174 13.37 -14.01 -12.94
N ASN A 175 13.04 -13.97 -11.65
CA ASN A 175 12.32 -12.87 -11.01
C ASN A 175 13.02 -11.51 -11.20
N ILE A 176 14.34 -11.46 -11.10
CA ILE A 176 15.14 -10.23 -11.28
C ILE A 176 15.34 -9.82 -12.75
N ILE A 177 14.83 -10.58 -13.73
CA ILE A 177 14.78 -10.14 -15.14
C ILE A 177 13.76 -9.01 -15.31
N SER A 178 12.73 -8.98 -14.47
CA SER A 178 11.80 -7.86 -14.37
C SER A 178 12.52 -6.58 -13.95
N LYS A 179 11.81 -5.45 -14.01
CA LYS A 179 12.32 -4.15 -13.55
C LYS A 179 11.87 -3.79 -12.14
N ARG A 180 11.28 -4.72 -11.39
CA ARG A 180 10.76 -4.47 -10.05
C ARG A 180 11.84 -4.03 -9.06
N ASP A 181 12.93 -4.76 -8.99
CA ASP A 181 14.04 -4.45 -8.07
C ASP A 181 14.80 -3.17 -8.48
N ASP A 182 15.00 -2.91 -9.78
CA ASP A 182 15.56 -1.66 -10.28
C ASP A 182 14.71 -0.45 -9.84
N ALA A 183 13.39 -0.52 -10.01
CA ALA A 183 12.46 0.53 -9.61
C ALA A 183 12.43 0.71 -8.09
N MET A 184 12.41 -0.40 -7.32
CA MET A 184 12.40 -0.31 -5.86
C MET A 184 13.71 0.26 -5.30
N ARG A 185 14.87 -0.08 -5.87
CA ARG A 185 16.16 0.53 -5.50
C ARG A 185 16.15 2.05 -5.71
N ALA A 186 15.59 2.52 -6.84
CA ALA A 186 15.46 3.95 -7.11
C ALA A 186 14.52 4.64 -6.10
N ILE A 187 13.41 3.99 -5.74
CA ILE A 187 12.49 4.48 -4.69
C ILE A 187 13.22 4.58 -3.35
N ILE A 188 13.92 3.54 -2.93
CA ILE A 188 14.65 3.48 -1.65
C ILE A 188 15.73 4.57 -1.58
N GLU A 189 16.48 4.78 -2.65
CA GLU A 189 17.50 5.84 -2.74
C GLU A 189 16.88 7.22 -2.48
N ALA A 190 15.80 7.56 -3.18
CA ALA A 190 15.10 8.83 -2.99
C ALA A 190 14.43 8.94 -1.59
N ALA A 191 13.79 7.86 -1.13
CA ALA A 191 13.09 7.83 0.13
C ALA A 191 14.04 7.92 1.36
N ASN A 192 15.27 7.43 1.23
CA ASN A 192 16.29 7.59 2.26
C ASN A 192 16.68 9.07 2.46
N ILE A 193 16.74 9.85 1.38
CA ILE A 193 16.99 11.31 1.46
C ILE A 193 15.85 11.98 2.23
N ASP A 194 14.59 11.66 1.91
CA ASP A 194 13.44 12.23 2.61
C ASP A 194 13.42 11.85 4.11
N ARG A 195 13.82 10.61 4.42
CA ARG A 195 13.94 10.14 5.81
C ARG A 195 15.04 10.90 6.58
N GLU A 196 16.19 11.16 5.95
CA GLU A 196 17.28 11.94 6.54
C GLU A 196 16.89 13.39 6.79
N GLU A 197 16.00 13.95 5.96
CA GLU A 197 15.41 15.28 6.14
C GLU A 197 14.24 15.31 7.16
N ASN A 198 14.03 14.20 7.89
CA ASN A 198 13.00 14.05 8.94
C ASN A 198 11.57 14.26 8.42
N ARG A 199 11.30 13.89 7.16
CA ARG A 199 9.98 13.81 6.57
C ARG A 199 9.25 12.54 7.01
N LEU A 200 7.93 12.56 7.02
CA LEU A 200 7.15 11.32 7.06
C LEU A 200 7.24 10.67 5.68
N VAL A 201 7.60 9.40 5.62
CA VAL A 201 7.75 8.70 4.34
C VAL A 201 6.80 7.52 4.28
N PHE A 202 5.99 7.48 3.20
CA PHE A 202 5.12 6.37 2.85
C PHE A 202 5.43 5.92 1.42
N ILE A 203 5.47 4.60 1.22
CA ILE A 203 5.67 3.96 -0.10
C ILE A 203 4.51 3.00 -0.29
N GLY A 204 3.63 3.27 -1.25
CA GLY A 204 2.51 2.41 -1.57
C GLY A 204 2.51 2.01 -3.05
N GLY A 205 2.08 0.79 -3.33
CA GLY A 205 2.01 0.31 -4.71
C GLY A 205 1.57 -1.14 -4.82
N ASP A 206 1.18 -1.50 -6.03
CA ASP A 206 1.16 -2.87 -6.47
C ASP A 206 2.58 -3.25 -6.90
N TYR A 207 3.19 -4.17 -6.15
CA TYR A 207 4.57 -4.58 -6.42
C TYR A 207 4.67 -5.74 -7.40
N ASN A 208 3.54 -6.35 -7.77
CA ASN A 208 3.50 -7.53 -8.64
C ASN A 208 4.45 -8.65 -8.20
N GLU A 209 4.73 -8.70 -6.91
CA GLU A 209 5.62 -9.68 -6.26
C GLU A 209 5.15 -9.94 -4.83
N PRO A 210 5.09 -11.20 -4.37
CA PRO A 210 4.80 -11.53 -2.98
C PRO A 210 5.86 -10.99 -2.00
N SER A 211 5.61 -11.13 -0.71
CA SER A 211 6.59 -10.77 0.32
C SER A 211 7.37 -11.97 0.83
N HIS A 212 8.65 -11.76 1.11
CA HIS A 212 9.49 -12.71 1.86
C HIS A 212 8.93 -13.00 3.26
N LEU A 213 8.09 -12.08 3.81
CA LEU A 213 7.41 -12.26 5.09
C LEU A 213 6.14 -13.13 4.99
N ASP A 214 5.72 -13.47 3.77
CA ASP A 214 4.53 -14.28 3.49
C ASP A 214 4.89 -15.71 3.06
N TRP A 215 6.02 -15.88 2.36
CA TRP A 215 6.53 -17.16 1.90
C TRP A 215 7.57 -17.72 2.88
N VAL A 216 7.11 -18.09 4.07
CA VAL A 216 7.92 -18.52 5.20
C VAL A 216 7.67 -19.98 5.55
N GLU A 217 8.40 -20.50 6.55
CA GLU A 217 8.30 -21.91 6.99
C GLU A 217 6.87 -22.30 7.39
N GLU A 218 6.11 -21.35 7.99
CA GLU A 218 4.74 -21.55 8.45
C GLU A 218 3.73 -21.70 7.30
N THR A 219 4.01 -21.06 6.14
CA THR A 219 3.10 -21.02 4.98
C THR A 219 3.55 -21.89 3.82
N LYS A 220 4.75 -22.46 3.85
CA LYS A 220 5.33 -23.20 2.71
C LYS A 220 4.45 -24.33 2.14
N ASN A 221 3.57 -24.93 2.95
CA ASN A 221 2.65 -25.98 2.54
C ASN A 221 1.20 -25.46 2.37
N MET A 222 1.00 -24.15 2.37
CA MET A 222 -0.29 -23.48 2.15
C MET A 222 -0.25 -22.77 0.78
N TYR A 223 -1.40 -22.35 0.28
CA TYR A 223 -1.56 -21.43 -0.86
C TYR A 223 -0.75 -21.81 -2.11
N ASN A 224 -0.59 -23.10 -2.37
CA ASN A 224 0.22 -23.63 -3.49
C ASN A 224 1.72 -23.23 -3.46
N HIS A 225 2.29 -22.87 -2.29
CA HIS A 225 3.73 -22.55 -2.17
C HIS A 225 4.65 -23.76 -2.38
N GLN A 226 4.11 -24.98 -2.58
CA GLN A 226 4.83 -26.19 -2.98
C GLN A 226 5.98 -26.60 -2.03
N GLY A 227 5.90 -26.24 -0.76
CA GLY A 227 6.95 -26.50 0.24
C GLY A 227 8.10 -25.50 0.22
N LEU A 228 7.99 -24.41 -0.54
CA LEU A 228 9.05 -23.43 -0.69
C LEU A 228 8.98 -22.29 0.32
N VAL A 229 10.16 -21.82 0.72
CA VAL A 229 10.39 -20.55 1.40
C VAL A 229 11.22 -19.69 0.48
N ILE A 230 10.70 -18.54 0.07
CA ILE A 230 11.33 -17.69 -0.96
C ILE A 230 11.55 -16.28 -0.43
N PRO A 231 12.81 -15.79 -0.42
CA PRO A 231 13.14 -14.43 -0.04
C PRO A 231 12.88 -13.46 -1.20
N TRP A 232 11.61 -13.19 -1.51
CA TRP A 232 11.20 -12.30 -2.60
C TRP A 232 11.89 -10.94 -2.52
N THR A 233 12.38 -10.46 -3.67
CA THR A 233 13.41 -9.42 -3.75
C THR A 233 12.91 -8.05 -3.30
N VAL A 234 11.75 -7.59 -3.77
CA VAL A 234 11.27 -6.21 -3.57
C VAL A 234 11.06 -5.90 -2.09
N ASN A 235 10.33 -6.77 -1.40
CA ASN A 235 10.06 -6.58 0.02
C ASN A 235 11.30 -6.82 0.89
N THR A 236 12.23 -7.68 0.48
CA THR A 236 13.53 -7.85 1.15
C THR A 236 14.36 -6.57 1.08
N LEU A 237 14.42 -5.91 -0.08
CA LEU A 237 15.13 -4.63 -0.23
C LEU A 237 14.57 -3.54 0.69
N LEU A 238 13.25 -3.44 0.84
CA LEU A 238 12.60 -2.47 1.73
C LEU A 238 12.88 -2.78 3.20
N ASP A 239 12.80 -4.03 3.62
CA ASP A 239 13.11 -4.46 4.98
C ASP A 239 14.57 -4.19 5.34
N GLU A 240 15.53 -4.55 4.48
CA GLU A 240 16.95 -4.26 4.64
C GLU A 240 17.25 -2.75 4.72
N ALA A 241 16.47 -1.92 4.01
CA ALA A 241 16.57 -0.47 4.08
C ALA A 241 15.86 0.13 5.33
N GLY A 242 15.18 -0.70 6.14
CA GLY A 242 14.52 -0.32 7.38
C GLY A 242 13.13 0.31 7.20
N TYR A 243 12.47 0.07 6.08
CA TYR A 243 11.05 0.39 5.87
C TYR A 243 10.17 -0.73 6.44
N ILE A 244 9.05 -0.35 7.02
CA ILE A 244 8.14 -1.29 7.72
C ILE A 244 6.92 -1.54 6.85
N ASP A 245 6.65 -2.78 6.52
CA ASP A 245 5.38 -3.24 5.96
C ASP A 245 4.27 -3.05 7.01
N SER A 246 3.33 -2.14 6.75
CA SER A 246 2.27 -1.77 7.69
C SER A 246 1.33 -2.93 7.99
N TYR A 247 0.99 -3.74 6.98
CA TYR A 247 0.10 -4.89 7.17
C TYR A 247 0.78 -5.97 8.03
N ARG A 248 2.00 -6.34 7.67
CA ARG A 248 2.75 -7.39 8.39
C ARG A 248 3.23 -6.93 9.77
N LYS A 249 3.39 -5.62 9.98
CA LYS A 249 3.62 -5.04 11.31
C LYS A 249 2.43 -5.23 12.25
N GLN A 250 1.21 -5.07 11.72
CA GLN A 250 -0.04 -5.29 12.47
C GLN A 250 -0.31 -6.78 12.68
N TRP A 251 -0.16 -7.57 11.63
CA TRP A 251 -0.52 -8.97 11.56
C TRP A 251 0.71 -9.83 11.28
N THR A 252 1.44 -10.19 12.31
CA THR A 252 2.76 -10.84 12.20
C THR A 252 2.72 -12.30 11.73
N ASN A 253 1.56 -12.95 11.75
CA ASN A 253 1.43 -14.36 11.37
C ASN A 253 0.75 -14.50 10.00
N PRO A 254 1.50 -14.80 8.91
CA PRO A 254 0.94 -14.92 7.56
C PRO A 254 0.05 -16.14 7.36
N ALA A 255 0.14 -17.17 8.22
CA ALA A 255 -0.75 -18.33 8.13
C ALA A 255 -2.18 -18.03 8.59
N THR A 256 -2.37 -17.08 9.49
CA THR A 256 -3.70 -16.66 9.98
C THR A 256 -4.20 -15.38 9.33
N HIS A 257 -3.28 -14.51 8.95
CA HIS A 257 -3.55 -13.22 8.30
C HIS A 257 -2.71 -13.11 7.03
N PRO A 258 -3.00 -13.88 5.96
CA PRO A 258 -2.24 -13.80 4.72
C PRO A 258 -2.33 -12.42 4.07
N GLY A 259 -3.45 -11.71 4.20
CA GLY A 259 -3.64 -10.38 3.69
C GLY A 259 -3.77 -10.32 2.17
N PHE A 260 -4.34 -11.35 1.54
CA PHE A 260 -4.46 -11.44 0.10
C PHE A 260 -5.15 -10.21 -0.52
N THR A 261 -4.46 -9.59 -1.46
CA THR A 261 -5.00 -8.47 -2.23
C THR A 261 -5.40 -8.87 -3.64
N PHE A 262 -4.84 -9.93 -4.20
CA PHE A 262 -5.12 -10.40 -5.57
C PHE A 262 -5.27 -11.93 -5.60
N PRO A 263 -6.16 -12.47 -6.49
CA PRO A 263 -7.23 -11.77 -7.20
C PRO A 263 -8.48 -11.61 -6.33
N SER A 264 -9.08 -10.44 -6.37
CA SER A 264 -10.38 -10.18 -5.74
C SER A 264 -11.50 -10.75 -6.59
N ALA A 265 -12.51 -11.38 -5.97
CA ALA A 265 -13.73 -11.68 -6.69
C ALA A 265 -14.50 -10.41 -7.05
N ASN A 266 -15.06 -10.38 -8.25
CA ASN A 266 -15.89 -9.29 -8.72
C ASN A 266 -17.11 -9.84 -9.49
N PRO A 267 -18.33 -9.73 -8.92
CA PRO A 267 -19.54 -10.29 -9.53
C PRO A 267 -20.04 -9.52 -10.76
N HIS A 268 -19.41 -8.38 -11.10
CA HIS A 268 -19.80 -7.51 -12.19
C HIS A 268 -19.03 -7.78 -13.49
N VAL A 269 -18.08 -8.71 -13.46
CA VAL A 269 -17.30 -9.13 -14.63
C VAL A 269 -17.32 -10.65 -14.79
N ASP A 270 -17.02 -11.10 -16.01
CA ASP A 270 -16.84 -12.53 -16.26
C ASP A 270 -15.62 -13.03 -15.44
N ILE A 271 -15.82 -14.13 -14.71
CA ILE A 271 -14.76 -14.75 -13.90
C ILE A 271 -13.50 -15.07 -14.72
N GLN A 272 -13.65 -15.36 -16.02
CA GLN A 272 -12.51 -15.62 -16.89
C GLN A 272 -11.52 -14.44 -17.00
N LYS A 273 -11.95 -13.23 -16.69
CA LYS A 273 -11.07 -12.05 -16.62
C LYS A 273 -10.28 -11.95 -15.32
N LEU A 274 -10.62 -12.79 -14.35
CA LEU A 274 -10.03 -12.82 -13.01
C LEU A 274 -9.11 -14.04 -12.81
N LEU A 275 -8.85 -14.81 -13.86
CA LEU A 275 -8.11 -16.07 -13.81
C LEU A 275 -6.79 -15.95 -14.57
N TRP A 276 -5.68 -16.19 -13.89
CA TRP A 276 -4.35 -16.28 -14.46
C TRP A 276 -3.80 -17.71 -14.32
N ALA A 277 -4.10 -18.37 -13.21
CA ALA A 277 -3.72 -19.75 -12.92
C ALA A 277 -4.94 -20.57 -12.46
N ALA A 278 -5.85 -20.86 -13.38
CA ALA A 278 -7.21 -21.36 -13.09
C ALA A 278 -7.30 -22.65 -12.24
N ASP A 279 -6.26 -23.48 -12.23
CA ASP A 279 -6.22 -24.74 -11.47
C ASP A 279 -5.53 -24.58 -10.11
N SER A 280 -5.04 -23.37 -9.78
CA SER A 280 -4.21 -23.12 -8.61
C SER A 280 -4.90 -22.19 -7.62
N ASP A 281 -4.42 -22.20 -6.38
CA ASP A 281 -4.70 -21.15 -5.42
C ASP A 281 -3.72 -20.00 -5.73
N GLU A 282 -4.17 -19.04 -6.54
CA GLU A 282 -3.35 -17.94 -7.03
C GLU A 282 -3.45 -16.67 -6.16
N ARG A 283 -4.05 -16.82 -4.97
CA ARG A 283 -4.20 -15.69 -4.04
C ARG A 283 -2.86 -15.26 -3.48
N GLU A 284 -2.53 -13.98 -3.67
CA GLU A 284 -1.31 -13.37 -3.16
C GLU A 284 -1.56 -11.97 -2.59
N ARG A 285 -0.68 -11.56 -1.72
CA ARG A 285 -0.55 -10.19 -1.28
C ARG A 285 0.51 -9.51 -2.13
N VAL A 286 0.08 -8.63 -3.03
CA VAL A 286 0.94 -7.90 -3.98
C VAL A 286 0.83 -6.38 -3.83
N ASP A 287 -0.19 -5.90 -3.11
CA ASP A 287 -0.39 -4.48 -2.78
C ASP A 287 0.13 -4.18 -1.38
N TYR A 288 0.91 -3.14 -1.24
CA TYR A 288 1.62 -2.83 0.00
C TYR A 288 1.59 -1.36 0.36
N ILE A 289 1.68 -1.10 1.67
CA ILE A 289 2.03 0.20 2.24
C ILE A 289 3.21 -0.01 3.17
N HIS A 290 4.38 0.52 2.77
CA HIS A 290 5.55 0.62 3.63
C HIS A 290 5.70 2.04 4.17
N TYR A 291 6.30 2.18 5.34
CA TYR A 291 6.58 3.47 5.93
C TYR A 291 7.95 3.49 6.62
N ALA A 292 8.58 4.66 6.68
CA ALA A 292 9.78 4.84 7.47
C ALA A 292 9.42 5.02 8.96
N PRO A 293 10.16 4.40 9.91
CA PRO A 293 10.00 4.70 11.32
C PRO A 293 10.20 6.19 11.59
N HIS A 294 9.27 6.82 12.30
CA HIS A 294 9.36 8.21 12.68
C HIS A 294 8.81 8.40 14.11
N LYS A 295 9.48 9.23 14.94
CA LYS A 295 9.15 9.42 16.36
C LYS A 295 7.74 9.95 16.65
N GLN A 296 7.13 10.61 15.66
CA GLN A 296 5.78 11.19 15.75
C GLN A 296 4.73 10.32 15.08
N LEU A 297 5.11 9.19 14.47
CA LEU A 297 4.20 8.33 13.71
C LEU A 297 4.10 6.96 14.37
N GLU A 298 2.90 6.52 14.66
CA GLU A 298 2.58 5.22 15.24
C GLU A 298 1.52 4.52 14.39
N LEU A 299 1.82 3.32 13.90
CA LEU A 299 0.82 2.49 13.23
C LEU A 299 -0.23 2.02 14.24
N ILE A 300 -1.50 2.27 13.95
CA ILE A 300 -2.63 1.89 14.81
C ILE A 300 -3.37 0.69 14.24
N ASN A 301 -3.55 0.64 12.91
CA ASN A 301 -4.27 -0.43 12.25
C ASN A 301 -3.85 -0.54 10.78
N SER A 302 -3.95 -1.74 10.24
CA SER A 302 -3.84 -2.01 8.81
C SER A 302 -4.81 -3.12 8.44
N ILE A 303 -5.67 -2.87 7.45
CA ILE A 303 -6.74 -3.78 7.04
C ILE A 303 -6.75 -3.96 5.52
N ILE A 304 -7.44 -4.98 5.08
CA ILE A 304 -7.78 -5.16 3.68
C ILE A 304 -9.06 -4.38 3.39
N TRP A 305 -8.96 -3.38 2.51
CA TRP A 305 -10.11 -2.63 2.02
C TRP A 305 -10.60 -3.25 0.72
N GLY A 306 -11.73 -3.96 0.79
CA GLY A 306 -12.29 -4.69 -0.34
C GLY A 306 -13.23 -5.81 0.09
N PRO A 307 -13.79 -6.55 -0.88
CA PRO A 307 -14.68 -7.66 -0.59
C PRO A 307 -13.93 -8.80 0.12
N LYS A 308 -14.66 -9.57 0.89
CA LYS A 308 -14.12 -10.75 1.57
C LYS A 308 -13.89 -11.93 0.59
N GLU A 309 -14.49 -11.87 -0.59
CA GLU A 309 -14.36 -12.92 -1.59
C GLU A 309 -13.10 -12.72 -2.45
N SER A 310 -12.45 -13.84 -2.77
CA SER A 310 -11.30 -13.95 -3.69
C SER A 310 -11.60 -14.97 -4.79
N ILE A 311 -10.67 -15.12 -5.72
CA ILE A 311 -10.69 -16.24 -6.67
C ILE A 311 -9.66 -17.28 -6.22
N LYS A 312 -10.09 -18.53 -6.16
CA LYS A 312 -9.26 -19.68 -5.81
C LYS A 312 -9.66 -20.87 -6.70
N GLU A 313 -8.69 -21.50 -7.36
CA GLU A 313 -8.90 -22.66 -8.23
C GLU A 313 -10.04 -22.41 -9.23
N GLY A 314 -10.03 -21.24 -9.87
CA GLY A 314 -11.00 -20.82 -10.87
C GLY A 314 -12.42 -20.56 -10.34
N LYS A 315 -12.61 -20.40 -9.03
CA LYS A 315 -13.91 -20.22 -8.40
C LYS A 315 -13.90 -19.06 -7.40
N VAL A 316 -15.05 -18.44 -7.21
CA VAL A 316 -15.26 -17.51 -6.10
C VAL A 316 -15.11 -18.27 -4.78
N PHE A 317 -14.26 -17.77 -3.91
CA PHE A 317 -13.98 -18.32 -2.59
C PHE A 317 -14.21 -17.24 -1.52
N LEU A 318 -15.03 -17.56 -0.53
CA LEU A 318 -15.18 -16.70 0.65
C LEU A 318 -14.00 -16.96 1.61
N GLU A 319 -13.20 -15.94 1.85
CA GLU A 319 -12.02 -16.05 2.73
C GLU A 319 -12.40 -16.56 4.12
N ASP A 320 -11.69 -17.57 4.57
CA ASP A 320 -11.81 -18.20 5.89
C ASP A 320 -10.65 -17.84 6.84
N THR A 321 -9.85 -16.84 6.43
CA THR A 321 -8.74 -16.29 7.20
C THR A 321 -9.22 -15.39 8.34
N GLN A 322 -8.29 -14.96 9.19
CA GLN A 322 -8.57 -14.02 10.28
C GLN A 322 -8.35 -12.55 9.86
N ASP A 323 -8.08 -12.30 8.58
CA ASP A 323 -7.93 -10.95 8.03
C ASP A 323 -9.15 -10.09 8.29
N VAL A 324 -8.93 -8.82 8.56
CA VAL A 324 -9.99 -7.82 8.69
C VAL A 324 -10.29 -7.22 7.33
N PHE A 325 -11.49 -7.46 6.84
CA PHE A 325 -11.99 -6.91 5.58
C PHE A 325 -13.02 -5.83 5.86
N GLU A 326 -12.83 -4.67 5.27
CA GLU A 326 -13.81 -3.58 5.21
C GLU A 326 -13.97 -3.11 3.77
N MET A 327 -15.14 -2.63 3.41
CA MET A 327 -15.42 -2.11 2.07
C MET A 327 -16.49 -1.03 2.15
N GLY A 328 -16.33 0.03 1.36
CA GLY A 328 -17.38 1.01 1.14
C GLY A 328 -18.61 0.39 0.46
N LYS A 329 -19.76 1.01 0.65
CA LYS A 329 -21.00 0.56 -0.01
C LYS A 329 -20.91 0.72 -1.52
N GLY A 330 -21.56 -0.17 -2.25
CA GLY A 330 -21.69 -0.12 -3.71
C GLY A 330 -20.86 -1.17 -4.44
N ILE A 331 -20.54 -0.89 -5.69
CA ILE A 331 -19.78 -1.79 -6.57
C ILE A 331 -18.31 -1.79 -6.15
N TRP A 332 -17.68 -2.96 -6.17
CA TRP A 332 -16.22 -3.06 -6.11
C TRP A 332 -15.66 -2.86 -7.52
N PRO A 333 -14.72 -1.90 -7.71
CA PRO A 333 -14.39 -1.43 -9.06
C PRO A 333 -13.21 -2.14 -9.73
N THR A 334 -12.57 -3.14 -9.08
CA THR A 334 -11.29 -3.71 -9.52
C THR A 334 -11.23 -5.22 -9.25
N ASP A 335 -10.18 -5.86 -9.75
CA ASP A 335 -9.78 -7.24 -9.49
C ASP A 335 -8.75 -7.38 -8.35
N HIS A 336 -8.31 -6.26 -7.76
CA HIS A 336 -7.53 -6.24 -6.53
C HIS A 336 -8.39 -5.88 -5.32
N LYS A 337 -7.91 -6.18 -4.13
CA LYS A 337 -8.31 -5.54 -2.88
C LYS A 337 -7.26 -4.49 -2.53
N ALA A 338 -7.69 -3.44 -1.86
CA ALA A 338 -6.78 -2.39 -1.42
C ALA A 338 -6.24 -2.66 -0.01
N VAL A 339 -5.18 -1.95 0.38
CA VAL A 339 -4.68 -1.92 1.76
C VAL A 339 -4.96 -0.54 2.34
N LEU A 340 -5.57 -0.50 3.54
CA LEU A 340 -5.83 0.75 4.27
C LEU A 340 -5.13 0.71 5.62
N SER A 341 -4.16 1.61 5.81
CA SER A 341 -3.40 1.72 7.04
C SER A 341 -3.70 3.03 7.76
N THR A 342 -3.91 2.95 9.07
CA THR A 342 -4.22 4.08 9.95
C THR A 342 -3.07 4.32 10.91
N PHE A 343 -2.64 5.57 11.02
CA PHE A 343 -1.55 6.00 11.89
C PHE A 343 -2.02 7.10 12.83
N ASN A 344 -1.47 7.14 14.05
CA ASN A 344 -1.49 8.32 14.88
C ASN A 344 -0.25 9.16 14.56
N TYR A 345 -0.47 10.44 14.32
CA TYR A 345 0.57 11.44 14.19
C TYR A 345 0.51 12.42 15.35
N THR A 346 1.61 12.55 16.08
CA THR A 346 1.73 13.49 17.20
C THR A 346 2.09 14.87 16.67
N LEU A 347 1.20 15.84 16.83
CA LEU A 347 1.45 17.24 16.46
C LEU A 347 2.57 17.84 17.32
N LYS A 348 3.39 18.73 16.70
CA LYS A 348 4.48 19.44 17.41
C LYS A 348 3.96 20.53 18.32
#